data_e4223b03a0f509df46db52f6f3f74570
#
_entry.id   e4223b03a0f509df46db52f6f3f74570
#
_cell.length_a   1.000
_cell.length_b   1.000
_cell.length_c   1.000
_cell.angle_alpha   90.00
_cell.angle_beta   90.00
_cell.angle_gamma   90.00
#
_symmetry.space_group_name_H-M   'P 1'
#
loop_
_entity.id
_entity.type
_entity.pdbx_description
1 polymer ?
#
loop_
_entity_poly.entity_id
_entity_poly.type
_entity_poly.pdbx_seq_one_letter_code
_entity_poly.pdbx_strand_id
1 'polypeptide(L)'
;MNKDSNVYKMILLGVLCGVCGLLLAVVNSITAPVIADNQLAKVKDNLEVIFPGGDFKDVSDTYLSDDKSGLIDAVYTAKGEGTIFTVHGTGYNSSGLTFMVGFDTDGKIAGFMALEQNETSGIGSEVFSDDFASKYKGVGTSDEIPMKSGATLTSNAVKSGIQAAQKMLSVVKD
;
A
#
# COMPACT_ATOMS: atom_id res chain seq x y z
N MET A 1 36.33 -8.65 40.49
CA MET A 1 34.97 -8.12 40.56
C MET A 1 34.10 -9.21 41.16
N ASN A 2 33.43 -8.91 42.29
CA ASN A 2 32.65 -9.95 43.02
C ASN A 2 31.40 -10.30 42.21
N LYS A 3 31.20 -11.60 41.85
CA LYS A 3 30.07 -12.06 41.01
C LYS A 3 28.69 -11.80 41.62
N ASP A 4 28.65 -11.56 42.93
CA ASP A 4 27.40 -11.29 43.66
C ASP A 4 27.04 -9.79 43.75
N SER A 5 27.91 -8.91 43.24
CA SER A 5 27.67 -7.48 43.22
C SER A 5 26.53 -7.13 42.24
N ASN A 6 25.59 -6.30 42.70
CA ASN A 6 24.50 -5.80 41.81
C ASN A 6 25.03 -5.09 40.56
N VAL A 7 26.17 -4.41 40.69
CA VAL A 7 26.87 -3.73 39.58
C VAL A 7 27.34 -4.74 38.54
N TYR A 8 27.87 -5.90 38.92
CA TYR A 8 28.26 -6.95 37.99
C TYR A 8 27.05 -7.49 37.22
N LYS A 9 25.95 -7.73 37.91
CA LYS A 9 24.69 -8.20 37.26
C LYS A 9 24.11 -7.18 36.28
N MET A 10 24.16 -5.90 36.60
CA MET A 10 23.73 -4.81 35.73
C MET A 10 24.58 -4.72 34.43
N ILE A 11 25.90 -4.80 34.60
CA ILE A 11 26.82 -4.78 33.44
C ILE A 11 26.62 -6.03 32.57
N LEU A 12 26.49 -7.20 33.17
CA LEU A 12 26.25 -8.45 32.45
C LEU A 12 24.96 -8.39 31.66
N LEU A 13 23.87 -7.88 32.27
CA LEU A 13 22.59 -7.71 31.58
C LEU A 13 22.69 -6.71 30.42
N GLY A 14 23.38 -5.58 30.65
CA GLY A 14 23.59 -4.56 29.61
C GLY A 14 24.36 -5.12 28.40
N VAL A 15 25.44 -5.87 28.66
CA VAL A 15 26.22 -6.52 27.59
C VAL A 15 25.37 -7.57 26.86
N LEU A 16 24.61 -8.39 27.59
CA LEU A 16 23.73 -9.40 26.97
C LEU A 16 22.67 -8.75 26.07
N CYS A 17 22.00 -7.71 26.55
CA CYS A 17 21.03 -6.95 25.79
C CYS A 17 21.66 -6.31 24.54
N GLY A 18 22.85 -5.74 24.68
CA GLY A 18 23.61 -5.16 23.57
C GLY A 18 23.94 -6.20 22.47
N VAL A 19 24.42 -7.36 22.87
CA VAL A 19 24.72 -8.47 21.96
C VAL A 19 23.45 -8.96 21.26
N CYS A 20 22.37 -9.18 22.01
CA CYS A 20 21.09 -9.59 21.41
C CYS A 20 20.54 -8.54 20.43
N GLY A 21 20.59 -7.26 20.79
CA GLY A 21 20.18 -6.17 19.93
C GLY A 21 21.00 -6.09 18.63
N LEU A 22 22.31 -6.27 18.72
CA LEU A 22 23.19 -6.29 17.57
C LEU A 22 22.91 -7.50 16.66
N LEU A 23 22.70 -8.68 17.22
CA LEU A 23 22.34 -9.88 16.46
C LEU A 23 21.01 -9.69 15.72
N LEU A 24 20.00 -9.14 16.39
CA LEU A 24 18.71 -8.84 15.77
C LEU A 24 18.84 -7.81 14.64
N ALA A 25 19.64 -6.76 14.82
CA ALA A 25 19.88 -5.77 13.78
C ALA A 25 20.58 -6.38 12.55
N VAL A 26 21.57 -7.24 12.74
CA VAL A 26 22.24 -7.96 11.64
C VAL A 26 21.27 -8.89 10.92
N VAL A 27 20.50 -9.69 11.64
CA VAL A 27 19.49 -10.57 11.01
C VAL A 27 18.47 -9.74 10.24
N ASN A 28 17.94 -8.67 10.81
CA ASN A 28 16.99 -7.80 10.13
C ASN A 28 17.58 -7.17 8.86
N SER A 29 18.83 -6.72 8.88
CA SER A 29 19.47 -6.12 7.69
C SER A 29 19.64 -7.09 6.52
N ILE A 30 19.77 -8.39 6.82
CA ILE A 30 19.88 -9.44 5.80
C ILE A 30 18.50 -9.89 5.32
N THR A 31 17.52 -9.96 6.22
CA THR A 31 16.19 -10.51 5.90
C THR A 31 15.24 -9.48 5.30
N ALA A 32 15.35 -8.20 5.65
CA ALA A 32 14.48 -7.15 5.15
C ALA A 32 14.41 -7.07 3.61
N PRO A 33 15.53 -7.06 2.86
CA PRO A 33 15.48 -7.03 1.40
C PRO A 33 14.82 -8.29 0.82
N VAL A 34 15.08 -9.47 1.39
CA VAL A 34 14.49 -10.74 0.94
C VAL A 34 12.98 -10.76 1.18
N ILE A 35 12.52 -10.16 2.28
CA ILE A 35 11.09 -10.04 2.58
C ILE A 35 10.42 -9.10 1.57
N ALA A 36 11.03 -7.96 1.27
CA ALA A 36 10.53 -7.01 0.28
C ALA A 36 10.43 -7.63 -1.13
N ASP A 37 11.46 -8.35 -1.57
CA ASP A 37 11.46 -9.04 -2.86
C ASP A 37 10.37 -10.13 -2.93
N ASN A 38 10.17 -10.90 -1.86
CA ASN A 38 9.12 -11.91 -1.79
C ASN A 38 7.71 -11.31 -1.75
N GLN A 39 7.52 -10.17 -1.10
CA GLN A 39 6.25 -9.44 -1.11
C GLN A 39 5.96 -8.88 -2.49
N LEU A 40 6.95 -8.26 -3.14
CA LEU A 40 6.83 -7.78 -4.50
C LEU A 40 6.49 -8.93 -5.48
N ALA A 41 7.13 -10.08 -5.35
CA ALA A 41 6.83 -11.25 -6.18
C ALA A 41 5.37 -11.72 -6.04
N LYS A 42 4.79 -11.65 -4.83
CA LYS A 42 3.39 -12.03 -4.58
C LYS A 42 2.38 -11.07 -5.21
N VAL A 43 2.71 -9.80 -5.32
CA VAL A 43 1.81 -8.78 -5.86
C VAL A 43 2.10 -8.46 -7.33
N LYS A 44 3.19 -8.99 -7.88
CA LYS A 44 3.67 -8.67 -9.24
C LYS A 44 2.60 -8.90 -10.31
N ASP A 45 1.88 -10.01 -10.24
CA ASP A 45 0.82 -10.33 -11.19
C ASP A 45 -0.27 -9.25 -11.19
N ASN A 46 -0.60 -8.71 -10.01
CA ASN A 46 -1.58 -7.63 -9.88
C ASN A 46 -1.03 -6.30 -10.41
N LEU A 47 0.25 -6.01 -10.18
CA LEU A 47 0.90 -4.81 -10.70
C LEU A 47 0.96 -4.84 -12.24
N GLU A 48 1.23 -6.02 -12.83
CA GLU A 48 1.26 -6.22 -14.28
C GLU A 48 -0.13 -6.05 -14.95
N VAL A 49 -1.22 -6.22 -14.20
CA VAL A 49 -2.56 -5.88 -14.72
C VAL A 49 -2.70 -4.38 -14.95
N ILE A 50 -2.04 -3.56 -14.14
CA ILE A 50 -2.10 -2.08 -14.24
C ILE A 50 -1.08 -1.57 -15.25
N PHE A 51 0.19 -2.03 -15.14
CA PHE A 51 1.28 -1.68 -16.07
C PHE A 51 1.95 -2.97 -16.59
N PRO A 52 1.51 -3.50 -17.75
CA PRO A 52 2.07 -4.74 -18.29
C PRO A 52 3.55 -4.63 -18.64
N GLY A 53 4.38 -5.51 -18.06
CA GLY A 53 5.82 -5.53 -18.31
C GLY A 53 6.62 -4.45 -17.56
N GLY A 54 6.01 -3.74 -16.62
CA GLY A 54 6.65 -2.69 -15.83
C GLY A 54 7.82 -3.20 -14.97
N ASP A 55 8.81 -2.34 -14.77
CA ASP A 55 9.91 -2.55 -13.81
C ASP A 55 9.45 -1.99 -12.44
N PHE A 56 8.93 -2.88 -11.60
CA PHE A 56 8.31 -2.51 -10.33
C PHE A 56 9.31 -2.46 -9.19
N LYS A 57 9.18 -1.44 -8.34
CA LYS A 57 9.92 -1.30 -7.10
C LYS A 57 8.95 -0.97 -5.96
N ASP A 58 9.06 -1.70 -4.85
CA ASP A 58 8.38 -1.33 -3.61
C ASP A 58 9.12 -0.16 -2.96
N VAL A 59 8.40 0.94 -2.75
CA VAL A 59 8.90 2.16 -2.10
C VAL A 59 8.06 2.52 -0.86
N SER A 60 7.29 1.58 -0.37
CA SER A 60 6.39 1.76 0.78
C SER A 60 7.10 2.31 2.00
N ASP A 61 8.25 1.74 2.38
CA ASP A 61 9.03 2.18 3.54
C ASP A 61 9.47 3.64 3.46
N THR A 62 9.62 4.16 2.24
CA THR A 62 10.06 5.54 2.02
C THR A 62 8.93 6.54 2.17
N TYR A 63 7.72 6.19 1.70
CA TYR A 63 6.65 7.16 1.54
C TYR A 63 5.45 6.97 2.46
N LEU A 64 5.23 5.78 3.07
CA LEU A 64 4.07 5.55 3.95
C LEU A 64 4.05 6.47 5.17
N SER A 65 5.22 6.95 5.65
CA SER A 65 5.29 7.92 6.74
C SER A 65 4.66 9.28 6.39
N ASP A 66 4.53 9.59 5.11
CA ASP A 66 3.94 10.83 4.62
C ASP A 66 2.42 10.72 4.40
N ASP A 67 1.86 9.49 4.47
CA ASP A 67 0.42 9.28 4.40
C ASP A 67 -0.29 9.78 5.66
N LYS A 68 -0.96 10.93 5.52
CA LYS A 68 -1.78 11.51 6.59
C LYS A 68 -3.20 10.95 6.64
N SER A 69 -3.60 10.21 5.62
CA SER A 69 -4.95 9.63 5.54
C SER A 69 -5.06 8.33 6.32
N GLY A 70 -3.95 7.59 6.45
CA GLY A 70 -3.90 6.24 6.99
C GLY A 70 -4.64 5.22 6.14
N LEU A 71 -4.87 5.50 4.86
CA LEU A 71 -5.59 4.63 3.93
C LEU A 71 -4.67 3.87 2.97
N ILE A 72 -3.38 4.22 2.90
CA ILE A 72 -2.44 3.63 1.96
C ILE A 72 -1.64 2.54 2.66
N ASP A 73 -1.67 1.32 2.12
CA ASP A 73 -0.97 0.15 2.66
C ASP A 73 0.39 -0.07 2.00
N ALA A 74 0.50 0.25 0.70
CA ALA A 74 1.74 0.07 -0.04
C ALA A 74 1.84 1.03 -1.23
N VAL A 75 3.07 1.34 -1.62
CA VAL A 75 3.40 2.21 -2.75
C VAL A 75 4.42 1.51 -3.63
N TYR A 76 4.09 1.36 -4.91
CA TYR A 76 4.98 0.78 -5.91
C TYR A 76 5.22 1.78 -7.03
N THR A 77 6.46 1.90 -7.47
CA THR A 77 6.80 2.66 -8.68
C THR A 77 7.03 1.70 -9.84
N ALA A 78 6.49 2.04 -11.01
CA ALA A 78 6.78 1.39 -12.28
C ALA A 78 7.64 2.35 -13.10
N LYS A 79 8.91 2.02 -13.29
CA LYS A 79 9.90 2.92 -13.86
C LYS A 79 9.48 3.46 -15.23
N GLY A 80 9.29 4.77 -15.33
CA GLY A 80 8.90 5.45 -16.57
C GLY A 80 7.42 5.28 -16.97
N GLU A 81 6.61 4.56 -16.19
CA GLU A 81 5.19 4.32 -16.47
C GLU A 81 4.28 4.99 -15.45
N GLY A 82 4.65 4.96 -14.15
CA GLY A 82 3.85 5.62 -13.13
C GLY A 82 4.00 5.03 -11.73
N THR A 83 3.00 5.27 -10.88
CA THR A 83 2.96 4.85 -9.48
C THR A 83 1.68 4.10 -9.18
N ILE A 84 1.77 3.01 -8.43
CA ILE A 84 0.63 2.20 -7.99
C ILE A 84 0.53 2.27 -6.47
N PHE A 85 -0.68 2.48 -5.98
CA PHE A 85 -1.00 2.49 -4.56
C PHE A 85 -1.91 1.32 -4.22
N THR A 86 -1.59 0.59 -3.15
CA THR A 86 -2.54 -0.30 -2.49
C THR A 86 -3.25 0.49 -1.41
N VAL A 87 -4.57 0.47 -1.44
CA VAL A 87 -5.41 1.31 -0.61
C VAL A 87 -6.47 0.46 0.07
N HIS A 88 -6.68 0.68 1.36
CA HIS A 88 -7.80 0.08 2.07
C HIS A 88 -8.91 1.12 2.38
N GLY A 89 -10.08 0.63 2.66
CA GLY A 89 -11.21 1.46 3.04
C GLY A 89 -12.31 0.65 3.69
N THR A 90 -13.32 1.32 4.21
CA THR A 90 -14.51 0.68 4.78
C THR A 90 -15.72 1.17 4.01
N GLY A 91 -16.34 0.24 3.27
CA GLY A 91 -17.56 0.50 2.51
C GLY A 91 -18.82 0.26 3.34
N TYR A 92 -19.80 -0.43 2.74
CA TYR A 92 -21.01 -0.84 3.45
C TYR A 92 -20.70 -2.00 4.42
N ASN A 93 -19.85 -2.94 4.00
CA ASN A 93 -19.41 -4.03 4.86
C ASN A 93 -18.26 -3.58 5.75
N SER A 94 -18.38 -3.83 7.06
CA SER A 94 -17.36 -3.51 8.06
C SER A 94 -16.05 -4.34 7.94
N SER A 95 -16.08 -5.43 7.15
CA SER A 95 -14.86 -6.23 6.88
C SER A 95 -13.82 -5.47 6.07
N GLY A 96 -14.21 -4.32 5.50
CA GLY A 96 -13.33 -3.50 4.71
C GLY A 96 -13.22 -3.95 3.24
N LEU A 97 -12.51 -3.17 2.48
CA LEU A 97 -12.15 -3.41 1.10
C LEU A 97 -10.71 -2.97 0.85
N THR A 98 -10.02 -3.63 -0.05
CA THR A 98 -8.66 -3.28 -0.47
C THR A 98 -8.60 -3.31 -1.98
N PHE A 99 -8.00 -2.28 -2.58
CA PHE A 99 -7.86 -2.16 -4.02
C PHE A 99 -6.51 -1.55 -4.40
N MET A 100 -6.11 -1.77 -5.64
CA MET A 100 -4.99 -1.09 -6.26
C MET A 100 -5.48 -0.02 -7.22
N VAL A 101 -4.82 1.12 -7.21
CA VAL A 101 -4.99 2.20 -8.19
C VAL A 101 -3.63 2.64 -8.68
N GLY A 102 -3.43 2.61 -10.00
CA GLY A 102 -2.21 3.08 -10.67
C GLY A 102 -2.45 4.39 -11.36
N PHE A 103 -1.47 5.29 -11.26
CA PHE A 103 -1.45 6.58 -11.94
C PHE A 103 -0.29 6.60 -12.92
N ASP A 104 -0.54 7.05 -14.12
CA ASP A 104 0.49 7.31 -15.13
C ASP A 104 1.33 8.55 -14.78
N THR A 105 2.32 8.85 -15.61
CA THR A 105 3.20 10.01 -15.46
C THR A 105 2.47 11.36 -15.57
N ASP A 106 1.28 11.38 -16.19
CA ASP A 106 0.42 12.56 -16.30
C ASP A 106 -0.51 12.73 -15.08
N GLY A 107 -0.46 11.80 -14.12
CA GLY A 107 -1.32 11.79 -12.93
C GLY A 107 -2.75 11.33 -13.20
N LYS A 108 -2.98 10.64 -14.32
CA LYS A 108 -4.28 10.03 -14.63
C LYS A 108 -4.31 8.59 -14.20
N ILE A 109 -5.47 8.11 -13.80
CA ILE A 109 -5.65 6.70 -13.44
C ILE A 109 -5.41 5.82 -14.68
N ALA A 110 -4.33 5.04 -14.65
CA ALA A 110 -3.97 4.06 -15.68
C ALA A 110 -4.75 2.75 -15.49
N GLY A 111 -4.96 2.34 -14.23
CA GLY A 111 -5.68 1.13 -13.90
C GLY A 111 -6.23 1.12 -12.48
N PHE A 112 -7.25 0.29 -12.28
CA PHE A 112 -7.90 0.08 -11.00
C PHE A 112 -8.33 -1.38 -10.88
N MET A 113 -8.05 -2.02 -9.74
CA MET A 113 -8.50 -3.37 -9.47
C MET A 113 -8.75 -3.61 -7.99
N ALA A 114 -9.77 -4.40 -7.67
CA ALA A 114 -9.98 -4.89 -6.32
C ALA A 114 -8.98 -6.01 -5.99
N LEU A 115 -8.40 -5.95 -4.79
CA LEU A 115 -7.63 -7.07 -4.21
C LEU A 115 -8.52 -7.91 -3.29
N GLU A 116 -9.26 -7.24 -2.44
CA GLU A 116 -10.20 -7.86 -1.50
C GLU A 116 -11.41 -6.98 -1.34
N GLN A 117 -12.58 -7.57 -1.41
CA GLN A 117 -13.84 -6.89 -1.10
C GLN A 117 -14.89 -7.93 -0.66
N ASN A 118 -15.62 -7.60 0.38
CA ASN A 118 -16.70 -8.41 0.93
C ASN A 118 -18.03 -7.63 0.88
N GLU A 119 -18.17 -6.75 -0.11
CA GLU A 119 -19.34 -5.92 -0.30
C GLU A 119 -20.57 -6.73 -0.74
N THR A 120 -21.75 -6.18 -0.53
CA THR A 120 -23.01 -6.83 -0.93
C THR A 120 -23.02 -7.09 -2.43
N SER A 121 -23.20 -8.37 -2.80
CA SER A 121 -23.27 -8.79 -4.20
C SER A 121 -24.39 -8.09 -4.96
N GLY A 122 -24.09 -7.60 -6.17
CA GLY A 122 -25.04 -6.85 -7.02
C GLY A 122 -25.29 -5.41 -6.58
N ILE A 123 -24.65 -4.93 -5.49
CA ILE A 123 -24.76 -3.53 -5.03
C ILE A 123 -23.35 -2.97 -4.86
N GLY A 124 -22.71 -3.18 -3.70
CA GLY A 124 -21.37 -2.66 -3.42
C GLY A 124 -20.29 -3.30 -4.29
N SER A 125 -20.41 -4.60 -4.56
CA SER A 125 -19.50 -5.32 -5.47
C SER A 125 -19.48 -4.76 -6.90
N GLU A 126 -20.56 -4.13 -7.34
CA GLU A 126 -20.66 -3.51 -8.65
C GLU A 126 -19.69 -2.33 -8.87
N VAL A 127 -19.20 -1.71 -7.80
CA VAL A 127 -18.18 -0.65 -7.85
C VAL A 127 -16.84 -1.20 -8.38
N PHE A 128 -16.62 -2.51 -8.21
CA PHE A 128 -15.41 -3.22 -8.60
C PHE A 128 -15.61 -4.08 -9.86
N SER A 129 -16.82 -4.08 -10.47
CA SER A 129 -17.04 -4.77 -11.73
C SER A 129 -16.21 -4.14 -12.86
N ASP A 130 -15.76 -4.94 -13.82
CA ASP A 130 -14.92 -4.46 -14.94
C ASP A 130 -15.58 -3.30 -15.68
N ASP A 131 -16.91 -3.35 -15.86
CA ASP A 131 -17.70 -2.30 -16.51
C ASP A 131 -17.62 -0.98 -15.74
N PHE A 132 -17.72 -1.02 -14.42
CA PHE A 132 -17.66 0.21 -13.61
C PHE A 132 -16.22 0.66 -13.34
N ALA A 133 -15.31 -0.26 -13.06
CA ALA A 133 -13.90 0.00 -12.84
C ALA A 133 -13.22 0.68 -14.04
N SER A 134 -13.67 0.34 -15.27
CA SER A 134 -13.20 0.99 -16.49
C SER A 134 -13.46 2.50 -16.53
N LYS A 135 -14.47 2.98 -15.80
CA LYS A 135 -14.81 4.42 -15.72
C LYS A 135 -13.81 5.23 -14.91
N TYR A 136 -13.02 4.59 -14.07
CA TYR A 136 -11.94 5.27 -13.35
C TYR A 136 -10.75 5.55 -14.27
N LYS A 137 -10.56 4.77 -15.33
CA LYS A 137 -9.43 4.93 -16.25
C LYS A 137 -9.46 6.29 -16.94
N GLY A 138 -8.33 7.00 -16.91
CA GLY A 138 -8.17 8.33 -17.48
C GLY A 138 -8.64 9.48 -16.59
N VAL A 139 -9.25 9.19 -15.42
CA VAL A 139 -9.63 10.21 -14.44
C VAL A 139 -8.36 10.84 -13.86
N GLY A 140 -8.24 12.15 -13.98
CA GLY A 140 -7.10 12.92 -13.48
C GLY A 140 -7.32 13.42 -12.05
N THR A 141 -6.29 14.04 -11.49
CA THR A 141 -6.31 14.53 -10.10
C THR A 141 -7.33 15.65 -9.84
N SER A 142 -7.78 16.35 -10.88
CA SER A 142 -8.78 17.44 -10.80
C SER A 142 -10.17 17.02 -11.25
N ASP A 143 -10.32 15.78 -11.74
CA ASP A 143 -11.59 15.31 -12.28
C ASP A 143 -12.50 14.74 -11.18
N GLU A 144 -13.78 14.68 -11.47
CA GLU A 144 -14.74 14.04 -10.57
C GLU A 144 -14.60 12.51 -10.66
N ILE A 145 -14.40 11.88 -9.48
CA ILE A 145 -14.30 10.43 -9.38
C ILE A 145 -15.70 9.82 -9.54
N PRO A 146 -15.91 8.90 -10.50
CA PRO A 146 -17.19 8.26 -10.73
C PRO A 146 -17.73 7.55 -9.48
N MET A 147 -19.05 7.66 -9.26
CA MET A 147 -19.75 7.01 -8.16
C MET A 147 -20.88 6.14 -8.69
N LYS A 148 -21.03 4.93 -8.14
CA LYS A 148 -22.11 4.00 -8.50
C LYS A 148 -23.37 4.35 -7.73
N SER A 149 -24.45 4.63 -8.46
CA SER A 149 -25.78 4.84 -7.86
C SER A 149 -26.25 3.56 -7.14
N GLY A 150 -26.76 3.72 -5.94
CA GLY A 150 -27.19 2.61 -5.07
C GLY A 150 -26.08 1.99 -4.22
N ALA A 151 -24.79 2.29 -4.49
CA ALA A 151 -23.65 1.81 -3.73
C ALA A 151 -22.85 2.98 -3.11
N THR A 152 -23.53 3.93 -2.51
CA THR A 152 -22.95 5.20 -2.07
C THR A 152 -21.81 5.04 -1.04
N LEU A 153 -21.98 4.14 -0.06
CA LEU A 153 -20.97 3.95 0.98
C LEU A 153 -19.69 3.35 0.42
N THR A 154 -19.81 2.30 -0.41
CA THR A 154 -18.67 1.67 -1.08
C THR A 154 -17.99 2.63 -2.06
N SER A 155 -18.79 3.38 -2.84
CA SER A 155 -18.25 4.39 -3.76
C SER A 155 -17.51 5.51 -3.03
N ASN A 156 -18.00 5.95 -1.86
CA ASN A 156 -17.33 6.95 -1.02
C ASN A 156 -16.00 6.41 -0.46
N ALA A 157 -15.96 5.15 -0.04
CA ALA A 157 -14.72 4.52 0.43
C ALA A 157 -13.67 4.50 -0.69
N VAL A 158 -14.05 4.04 -1.89
CA VAL A 158 -13.17 4.04 -3.06
C VAL A 158 -12.73 5.46 -3.45
N LYS A 159 -13.66 6.42 -3.48
CA LYS A 159 -13.36 7.83 -3.76
C LYS A 159 -12.36 8.40 -2.77
N SER A 160 -12.56 8.17 -1.47
CA SER A 160 -11.64 8.65 -0.42
C SER A 160 -10.25 8.05 -0.57
N GLY A 161 -10.16 6.76 -0.90
CA GLY A 161 -8.91 6.08 -1.14
C GLY A 161 -8.19 6.59 -2.39
N ILE A 162 -8.90 6.79 -3.51
CA ILE A 162 -8.32 7.39 -4.72
C ILE A 162 -7.81 8.81 -4.43
N GLN A 163 -8.57 9.62 -3.67
CA GLN A 163 -8.13 10.96 -3.29
C GLN A 163 -6.89 10.96 -2.37
N ALA A 164 -6.78 9.97 -1.49
CA ALA A 164 -5.58 9.78 -0.67
C ALA A 164 -4.37 9.46 -1.54
N ALA A 165 -4.52 8.53 -2.48
CA ALA A 165 -3.49 8.17 -3.44
C ALA A 165 -3.08 9.35 -4.35
N GLN A 166 -4.05 10.15 -4.84
CA GLN A 166 -3.77 11.36 -5.61
C GLN A 166 -2.94 12.40 -4.84
N LYS A 167 -3.21 12.58 -3.54
CA LYS A 167 -2.42 13.46 -2.67
C LYS A 167 -1.01 12.92 -2.48
N MET A 168 -0.88 11.61 -2.26
CA MET A 168 0.41 10.96 -2.08
C MET A 168 1.23 10.99 -3.37
N LEU A 169 0.60 10.89 -4.56
CA LEU A 169 1.27 10.97 -5.85
C LEU A 169 2.13 12.23 -5.99
N SER A 170 1.71 13.35 -5.39
CA SER A 170 2.49 14.60 -5.40
C SER A 170 3.76 14.54 -4.56
N VAL A 171 3.87 13.58 -3.66
CA VAL A 171 5.00 13.38 -2.73
C VAL A 171 5.97 12.35 -3.30
N VAL A 172 5.42 11.31 -3.97
CA VAL A 172 6.23 10.26 -4.60
C VAL A 172 6.92 10.85 -5.82
N LYS A 173 8.25 10.91 -5.75
CA LYS A 173 9.11 11.35 -6.86
C LYS A 173 9.82 10.12 -7.43
N ASP A 174 9.83 10.02 -8.75
CA ASP A 174 10.64 9.04 -9.49
C ASP A 174 12.15 9.19 -9.24
#